data_cfe43065d374a63b3d8830f1e49a9d40
#
_entry.id   cfe43065d374a63b3d8830f1e49a9d40
#
_cell.length_a   1.000
_cell.length_b   1.000
_cell.length_c   1.000
_cell.angle_alpha   90.00
_cell.angle_beta   90.00
_cell.angle_gamma   90.00
#
_symmetry.space_group_name_H-M   'P 1'
#
loop_
_entity.id
_entity.type
_entity.pdbx_description
1 polymer ?
#
loop_
_entity_poly.entity_id
_entity_poly.type
_entity_poly.pdbx_seq_one_letter_code
_entity_poly.pdbx_strand_id
1 'polypeptide(L)'
;LLFAWLYTATPYSLSYLGIADIFVFLYYGVIASSGTAYLLLCGEEQTDVWNASIWSSVYAGAVSGCISMCVLMINNLRDIDSDRAVGKRTFPVRFGKNAAHIFLFVLVLLMPVFAYLAFSSPLPMLVVIPAFVLWLKIIKSEGAAYNKCLVFAGMINLVYLILCCLR
;
A
#
# COMPACT_ATOMS: atom_id res chain seq x y z
N LEU A 1 9.54 17.68 -1.19
CA LEU A 1 10.87 17.77 -0.57
C LEU A 1 10.77 17.77 0.96
N LEU A 2 9.94 18.62 1.60
CA LEU A 2 9.79 18.70 3.06
C LEU A 2 9.43 17.33 3.69
N PHE A 3 8.45 16.61 3.13
CA PHE A 3 8.02 15.30 3.63
C PHE A 3 9.07 14.21 3.41
N ALA A 4 9.85 14.25 2.32
CA ALA A 4 10.96 13.34 2.11
C ALA A 4 12.05 13.55 3.18
N TRP A 5 12.33 14.79 3.53
CA TRP A 5 13.25 15.13 4.62
C TRP A 5 12.69 14.68 5.98
N LEU A 6 11.43 14.98 6.28
CA LEU A 6 10.76 14.54 7.52
C LEU A 6 10.69 13.01 7.63
N TYR A 7 10.61 12.28 6.51
CA TYR A 7 10.58 10.82 6.53
C TYR A 7 11.89 10.21 7.01
N THR A 8 13.03 10.84 6.68
CA THR A 8 14.37 10.29 6.94
C THR A 8 15.15 11.05 8.03
N ALA A 9 14.78 12.30 8.34
CA ALA A 9 15.52 13.12 9.29
C ALA A 9 15.37 12.60 10.73
N THR A 10 16.46 12.12 11.27
CA THR A 10 16.57 11.73 12.70
C THR A 10 16.77 12.96 13.59
N PRO A 11 16.29 12.98 14.84
CA PRO A 11 15.57 11.93 15.59
C PRO A 11 14.03 11.96 15.43
N TYR A 12 13.50 12.90 14.65
CA TYR A 12 12.04 13.13 14.52
C TYR A 12 11.43 12.57 13.24
N SER A 13 12.12 11.61 12.58
CA SER A 13 11.63 11.07 11.32
C SER A 13 10.31 10.32 11.50
N LEU A 14 9.42 10.41 10.50
CA LEU A 14 8.13 9.73 10.48
C LEU A 14 8.27 8.21 10.64
N SER A 15 9.40 7.64 10.17
CA SER A 15 9.71 6.22 10.32
C SER A 15 9.96 5.82 11.78
N TYR A 16 10.54 6.73 12.60
CA TYR A 16 10.72 6.51 14.05
C TYR A 16 9.43 6.69 14.85
N LEU A 17 8.53 7.56 14.38
CA LEU A 17 7.24 7.83 15.04
C LEU A 17 6.19 6.75 14.79
N GLY A 18 6.39 5.85 13.82
CA GLY A 18 5.46 4.78 13.49
C GLY A 18 4.19 5.24 12.77
N ILE A 19 4.25 6.40 12.12
CA ILE A 19 3.17 6.96 11.29
C ILE A 19 3.49 6.88 9.79
N ALA A 20 4.64 6.31 9.44
CA ALA A 20 5.09 6.14 8.06
C ALA A 20 4.08 5.37 7.20
N ASP A 21 3.38 4.39 7.78
CA ASP A 21 2.38 3.57 7.10
C ASP A 21 1.28 4.42 6.44
N ILE A 22 0.74 5.41 7.16
CA ILE A 22 -0.31 6.32 6.66
C ILE A 22 0.23 7.15 5.49
N PHE A 23 1.46 7.67 5.61
CA PHE A 23 2.08 8.47 4.55
C PHE A 23 2.37 7.64 3.30
N VAL A 24 2.79 6.38 3.45
CA VAL A 24 2.99 5.47 2.32
C VAL A 24 1.67 5.25 1.59
N PHE A 25 0.57 4.96 2.29
CA PHE A 25 -0.75 4.81 1.68
C PHE A 25 -1.17 6.06 0.91
N LEU A 26 -1.07 7.22 1.54
CA LEU A 26 -1.51 8.48 0.93
C LEU A 26 -0.65 8.86 -0.28
N TYR A 27 0.69 8.86 -0.13
CA TYR A 27 1.58 9.37 -1.20
C TYR A 27 1.76 8.40 -2.34
N TYR A 28 2.04 7.12 -2.06
CA TYR A 28 2.26 6.11 -3.12
C TYR A 28 0.96 5.54 -3.68
N GLY A 29 -0.15 5.72 -2.98
CA GLY A 29 -1.47 5.33 -3.45
C GLY A 29 -2.26 6.52 -3.97
N VAL A 30 -2.97 7.16 -3.06
CA VAL A 30 -4.03 8.13 -3.39
C VAL A 30 -3.49 9.35 -4.13
N ILE A 31 -2.47 10.04 -3.58
CA ILE A 31 -1.98 11.31 -4.13
C ILE A 31 -1.28 11.09 -5.47
N ALA A 32 -0.47 10.04 -5.61
CA ALA A 32 0.19 9.75 -6.88
C ALA A 32 -0.82 9.50 -8.01
N SER A 33 -1.84 8.66 -7.75
CA SER A 33 -2.84 8.32 -8.76
C SER A 33 -3.79 9.48 -9.07
N SER A 34 -4.35 10.12 -8.05
CA SER A 34 -5.29 11.24 -8.25
C SER A 34 -4.60 12.49 -8.80
N GLY A 35 -3.36 12.75 -8.37
CA GLY A 35 -2.57 13.86 -8.91
C GLY A 35 -2.23 13.66 -10.39
N THR A 36 -1.87 12.44 -10.80
CA THR A 36 -1.65 12.11 -12.21
C THR A 36 -2.93 12.27 -13.02
N ALA A 37 -4.06 11.74 -12.52
CA ALA A 37 -5.35 11.91 -13.20
C ALA A 37 -5.75 13.38 -13.31
N TYR A 38 -5.55 14.17 -12.25
CA TYR A 38 -5.80 15.61 -12.28
C TYR A 38 -4.98 16.32 -13.38
N LEU A 39 -3.69 16.02 -13.48
CA LEU A 39 -2.82 16.62 -14.50
C LEU A 39 -3.24 16.23 -15.93
N LEU A 40 -3.68 14.99 -16.13
CA LEU A 40 -4.15 14.52 -17.45
C LEU A 40 -5.48 15.15 -17.86
N LEU A 41 -6.33 15.48 -16.88
CA LEU A 41 -7.63 16.14 -17.11
C LEU A 41 -7.54 17.66 -17.03
N CYS A 42 -6.36 18.21 -16.78
CA CYS A 42 -6.15 19.65 -16.69
C CYS A 42 -6.45 20.34 -18.02
N GLY A 43 -7.40 21.26 -18.02
CA GLY A 43 -7.88 21.93 -19.23
C GLY A 43 -9.21 21.42 -19.78
N GLU A 44 -9.69 20.28 -19.31
CA GLU A 44 -11.05 19.81 -19.60
C GLU A 44 -12.08 20.56 -18.74
N GLU A 45 -13.30 20.73 -19.27
CA GLU A 45 -14.39 21.27 -18.46
C GLU A 45 -14.71 20.35 -17.27
N GLN A 46 -14.99 20.94 -16.11
CA GLN A 46 -15.39 20.21 -14.90
C GLN A 46 -16.80 19.64 -15.07
N THR A 47 -16.88 18.50 -15.72
CA THR A 47 -18.09 17.73 -15.96
C THR A 47 -18.25 16.60 -14.95
N ASP A 48 -19.40 15.92 -14.95
CA ASP A 48 -19.59 14.70 -14.17
C ASP A 48 -18.57 13.60 -14.52
N VAL A 49 -18.15 13.53 -15.78
CA VAL A 49 -17.12 12.59 -16.24
C VAL A 49 -15.77 12.92 -15.61
N TRP A 50 -15.41 14.20 -15.49
CA TRP A 50 -14.19 14.66 -14.82
C TRP A 50 -14.18 14.24 -13.36
N ASN A 51 -15.27 14.51 -12.62
CA ASN A 51 -15.42 14.13 -11.23
C ASN A 51 -15.35 12.60 -11.04
N ALA A 52 -16.05 11.82 -11.88
CA ALA A 52 -16.03 10.37 -11.85
C ALA A 52 -14.61 9.81 -12.09
N SER A 53 -13.86 10.40 -13.02
CA SER A 53 -12.48 9.99 -13.33
C SER A 53 -11.52 10.23 -12.16
N ILE A 54 -11.64 11.37 -11.48
CA ILE A 54 -10.84 11.67 -10.28
C ILE A 54 -11.15 10.68 -9.15
N TRP A 55 -12.42 10.42 -8.86
CA TRP A 55 -12.79 9.47 -7.80
C TRP A 55 -12.36 8.03 -8.15
N SER A 56 -12.49 7.61 -9.40
CA SER A 56 -11.97 6.32 -9.87
C SER A 56 -10.47 6.22 -9.66
N SER A 57 -9.71 7.28 -9.92
CA SER A 57 -8.26 7.31 -9.71
C SER A 57 -7.89 7.28 -8.22
N VAL A 58 -8.67 7.92 -7.35
CA VAL A 58 -8.50 7.84 -5.88
C VAL A 58 -8.65 6.39 -5.40
N TYR A 59 -9.72 5.71 -5.82
CA TYR A 59 -9.94 4.31 -5.42
C TYR A 59 -8.92 3.36 -6.03
N ALA A 60 -8.56 3.54 -7.31
CA ALA A 60 -7.51 2.75 -7.95
C ALA A 60 -6.16 2.93 -7.24
N GLY A 61 -5.84 4.17 -6.87
CA GLY A 61 -4.67 4.50 -6.06
C GLY A 61 -4.72 3.88 -4.66
N ALA A 62 -5.89 3.80 -4.04
CA ALA A 62 -6.04 3.16 -2.73
C ALA A 62 -5.65 1.67 -2.76
N VAL A 63 -5.91 0.94 -3.86
CA VAL A 63 -5.42 -0.45 -4.03
C VAL A 63 -3.90 -0.48 -4.05
N SER A 64 -3.25 0.37 -4.86
CA SER A 64 -1.78 0.47 -4.91
C SER A 64 -1.20 0.91 -3.56
N GLY A 65 -1.90 1.78 -2.83
CA GLY A 65 -1.57 2.19 -1.47
C GLY A 65 -1.59 1.01 -0.49
N CYS A 66 -2.63 0.16 -0.54
CA CYS A 66 -2.70 -1.07 0.25
C CYS A 66 -1.54 -2.01 -0.04
N ILE A 67 -1.17 -2.20 -1.32
CA ILE A 67 -0.03 -3.03 -1.72
C ILE A 67 1.28 -2.44 -1.19
N SER A 68 1.47 -1.12 -1.30
CA SER A 68 2.65 -0.42 -0.79
C SER A 68 2.78 -0.52 0.73
N MET A 69 1.65 -0.44 1.46
CA MET A 69 1.62 -0.70 2.91
C MET A 69 1.97 -2.15 3.24
N CYS A 70 1.55 -3.13 2.43
CA CYS A 70 1.98 -4.52 2.60
C CYS A 70 3.49 -4.64 2.48
N VAL A 71 4.11 -4.01 1.47
CA VAL A 71 5.57 -3.99 1.30
C VAL A 71 6.26 -3.40 2.52
N LEU A 72 5.80 -2.23 3.00
CA LEU A 72 6.37 -1.59 4.19
C LEU A 72 6.21 -2.46 5.44
N MET A 73 5.03 -3.06 5.63
CA MET A 73 4.77 -3.92 6.78
C MET A 73 5.63 -5.19 6.78
N ILE A 74 5.88 -5.79 5.60
CA ILE A 74 6.78 -6.95 5.46
C ILE A 74 8.21 -6.56 5.81
N ASN A 75 8.68 -5.39 5.37
CA ASN A 75 9.99 -4.85 5.76
C ASN A 75 10.08 -4.69 7.28
N ASN A 76 9.07 -4.07 7.90
CA ASN A 76 9.03 -3.83 9.33
C ASN A 76 8.95 -5.15 10.14
N LEU A 77 8.27 -6.18 9.62
CA LEU A 77 8.25 -7.52 10.22
C LEU A 77 9.61 -8.21 10.14
N ARG A 78 10.31 -8.08 8.99
CA ARG A 78 11.66 -8.62 8.81
C ARG A 78 12.64 -7.99 9.81
N ASP A 79 12.54 -6.68 9.99
CA ASP A 79 13.53 -5.87 10.69
C ASP A 79 13.13 -5.57 12.15
N ILE A 80 12.11 -6.27 12.69
CA ILE A 80 11.50 -5.97 14.00
C ILE A 80 12.50 -5.90 15.17
N ASP A 81 13.50 -6.79 15.19
CA ASP A 81 14.47 -6.85 16.27
C ASP A 81 15.53 -5.74 16.13
N SER A 82 16.02 -5.48 14.92
CA SER A 82 16.93 -4.38 14.64
C SER A 82 16.28 -3.01 14.84
N ASP A 83 15.02 -2.84 14.43
CA ASP A 83 14.26 -1.61 14.64
C ASP A 83 14.04 -1.34 16.15
N ARG A 84 13.75 -2.37 16.91
CA ARG A 84 13.62 -2.27 18.38
C ARG A 84 14.95 -1.84 19.02
N ALA A 85 16.07 -2.40 18.57
CA ALA A 85 17.39 -2.11 19.11
C ALA A 85 17.81 -0.64 18.90
N VAL A 86 17.39 0.00 17.79
CA VAL A 86 17.68 1.41 17.48
C VAL A 86 16.56 2.37 17.91
N GLY A 87 15.56 1.89 18.63
CA GLY A 87 14.48 2.72 19.20
C GLY A 87 13.40 3.15 18.20
N LYS A 88 13.33 2.56 17.01
CA LYS A 88 12.22 2.78 16.07
C LYS A 88 10.92 2.22 16.62
N ARG A 89 9.83 2.90 16.34
CA ARG A 89 8.47 2.54 16.80
C ARG A 89 7.58 2.11 15.65
N THR A 90 8.10 1.24 14.77
CA THR A 90 7.31 0.68 13.67
C THR A 90 6.10 -0.11 14.20
N PHE A 91 5.08 -0.30 13.36
CA PHE A 91 3.84 -0.95 13.78
C PHE A 91 4.09 -2.33 14.44
N PRO A 92 4.92 -3.26 13.89
CA PRO A 92 5.20 -4.53 14.54
C PRO A 92 5.99 -4.39 15.85
N VAL A 93 6.86 -3.38 15.98
CA VAL A 93 7.60 -3.12 17.24
C VAL A 93 6.65 -2.69 18.35
N ARG A 94 5.62 -1.88 18.02
CA ARG A 94 4.63 -1.36 18.99
C ARG A 94 3.57 -2.37 19.38
N PHE A 95 3.00 -3.07 18.39
CA PHE A 95 1.79 -3.89 18.55
C PHE A 95 2.06 -5.40 18.41
N GLY A 96 3.29 -5.78 18.02
CA GLY A 96 3.68 -7.18 17.85
C GLY A 96 3.33 -7.77 16.48
N LYS A 97 3.90 -8.96 16.21
CA LYS A 97 3.74 -9.66 14.92
C LYS A 97 2.28 -10.02 14.63
N ASN A 98 1.53 -10.46 15.63
CA ASN A 98 0.13 -10.88 15.43
C ASN A 98 -0.76 -9.72 14.97
N ALA A 99 -0.58 -8.53 15.58
CA ALA A 99 -1.31 -7.33 15.16
C ALA A 99 -0.94 -6.93 13.72
N ALA A 100 0.34 -7.05 13.33
CA ALA A 100 0.79 -6.79 11.97
C ALA A 100 0.17 -7.78 10.96
N HIS A 101 0.02 -9.06 11.31
CA HIS A 101 -0.64 -10.06 10.45
C HIS A 101 -2.14 -9.76 10.27
N ILE A 102 -2.83 -9.32 11.34
CA ILE A 102 -4.24 -8.90 11.26
C ILE A 102 -4.36 -7.64 10.39
N PHE A 103 -3.47 -6.66 10.57
CA PHE A 103 -3.46 -5.45 9.77
C PHE A 103 -3.27 -5.76 8.27
N LEU A 104 -2.30 -6.62 7.93
CA LEU A 104 -2.10 -7.11 6.56
C LEU A 104 -3.36 -7.79 5.99
N PHE A 105 -4.04 -8.59 6.79
CA PHE A 105 -5.29 -9.23 6.37
C PHE A 105 -6.39 -8.21 6.05
N VAL A 106 -6.53 -7.18 6.87
CA VAL A 106 -7.47 -6.07 6.61
C VAL A 106 -7.15 -5.37 5.29
N LEU A 107 -5.86 -5.09 5.00
CA LEU A 107 -5.46 -4.50 3.72
C LEU A 107 -5.85 -5.39 2.54
N VAL A 108 -5.63 -6.72 2.64
CA VAL A 108 -6.02 -7.68 1.60
C VAL A 108 -7.53 -7.65 1.33
N LEU A 109 -8.36 -7.53 2.38
CA LEU A 109 -9.82 -7.44 2.24
C LEU A 109 -10.29 -6.11 1.66
N LEU A 110 -9.56 -5.02 1.88
CA LEU A 110 -9.90 -3.71 1.33
C LEU A 110 -9.57 -3.57 -0.16
N MET A 111 -8.55 -4.29 -0.67
CA MET A 111 -8.14 -4.22 -2.07
C MET A 111 -9.30 -4.47 -3.06
N PRO A 112 -10.08 -5.56 -2.97
CA PRO A 112 -11.17 -5.80 -3.92
C PRO A 112 -12.30 -4.78 -3.80
N VAL A 113 -12.54 -4.24 -2.60
CA VAL A 113 -13.54 -3.18 -2.39
C VAL A 113 -13.15 -1.92 -3.15
N PHE A 114 -11.92 -1.45 -2.96
CA PHE A 114 -11.44 -0.28 -3.68
C PHE A 114 -11.33 -0.53 -5.19
N ALA A 115 -10.92 -1.73 -5.62
CA ALA A 115 -10.87 -2.09 -7.02
C ALA A 115 -12.27 -2.03 -7.69
N TYR A 116 -13.30 -2.51 -7.00
CA TYR A 116 -14.68 -2.43 -7.48
C TYR A 116 -15.18 -0.97 -7.55
N LEU A 117 -14.93 -0.18 -6.51
CA LEU A 117 -15.31 1.24 -6.48
C LEU A 117 -14.60 2.06 -7.57
N ALA A 118 -13.35 1.69 -7.90
CA ALA A 118 -12.58 2.35 -8.95
C ALA A 118 -13.17 2.10 -10.35
N PHE A 119 -13.59 0.88 -10.62
CA PHE A 119 -13.80 0.43 -12.00
C PHE A 119 -15.20 -0.12 -12.28
N SER A 120 -16.02 -0.37 -11.28
CA SER A 120 -17.33 -1.04 -11.38
C SER A 120 -17.23 -2.37 -12.18
N SER A 121 -16.07 -3.03 -12.13
CA SER A 121 -15.73 -4.26 -12.84
C SER A 121 -15.19 -5.30 -11.87
N PRO A 122 -15.56 -6.56 -12.00
CA PRO A 122 -15.06 -7.62 -11.12
C PRO A 122 -13.60 -8.02 -11.42
N LEU A 123 -13.10 -7.71 -12.62
CA LEU A 123 -11.78 -8.20 -13.04
C LEU A 123 -10.63 -7.66 -12.16
N PRO A 124 -10.51 -6.35 -11.87
CA PRO A 124 -9.47 -5.85 -10.99
C PRO A 124 -9.57 -6.36 -9.54
N MET A 125 -10.76 -6.80 -9.09
CA MET A 125 -10.94 -7.40 -7.76
C MET A 125 -10.15 -8.70 -7.59
N LEU A 126 -9.79 -9.38 -8.68
CA LEU A 126 -9.01 -10.64 -8.65
C LEU A 126 -7.62 -10.44 -8.05
N VAL A 127 -7.15 -9.20 -7.87
CA VAL A 127 -5.93 -8.89 -7.12
C VAL A 127 -5.93 -9.47 -5.70
N VAL A 128 -7.12 -9.71 -5.13
CA VAL A 128 -7.27 -10.34 -3.80
C VAL A 128 -6.66 -11.74 -3.76
N ILE A 129 -6.67 -12.49 -4.86
CA ILE A 129 -6.16 -13.87 -4.90
C ILE A 129 -4.65 -13.91 -4.61
N PRO A 130 -3.78 -13.25 -5.39
CA PRO A 130 -2.36 -13.23 -5.08
C PRO A 130 -2.05 -12.51 -3.76
N ALA A 131 -2.83 -11.49 -3.37
CA ALA A 131 -2.67 -10.81 -2.10
C ALA A 131 -2.96 -11.73 -0.90
N PHE A 132 -3.98 -12.57 -0.99
CA PHE A 132 -4.29 -13.56 0.04
C PHE A 132 -3.22 -14.65 0.14
N VAL A 133 -2.71 -15.13 -1.01
CA VAL A 133 -1.58 -16.07 -1.04
C VAL A 133 -0.34 -15.46 -0.39
N LEU A 134 -0.07 -14.18 -0.64
CA LEU A 134 1.02 -13.44 0.02
C LEU A 134 0.83 -13.43 1.54
N TRP A 135 -0.36 -13.09 2.01
CA TRP A 135 -0.67 -13.07 3.44
C TRP A 135 -0.44 -14.43 4.12
N LEU A 136 -0.88 -15.53 3.49
CA LEU A 136 -0.62 -16.90 3.98
C LEU A 136 0.89 -17.23 4.05
N LYS A 137 1.69 -16.72 3.10
CA LYS A 137 3.14 -16.88 3.13
C LYS A 137 3.79 -16.07 4.26
N ILE A 138 3.32 -14.83 4.48
CA ILE A 138 3.85 -13.94 5.52
C ILE A 138 3.69 -14.56 6.90
N ILE A 139 2.52 -15.13 7.22
CA ILE A 139 2.25 -15.76 8.53
C ILE A 139 3.26 -16.90 8.84
N LYS A 140 3.73 -17.58 7.79
CA LYS A 140 4.67 -18.71 7.90
C LYS A 140 6.13 -18.30 7.76
N SER A 141 6.39 -17.00 7.51
CA SER A 141 7.74 -16.48 7.24
C SER A 141 8.40 -15.95 8.49
N GLU A 142 9.72 -16.11 8.56
CA GLU A 142 10.57 -15.53 9.60
C GLU A 142 11.89 -15.04 9.00
N GLY A 143 12.46 -13.99 9.57
CA GLY A 143 13.78 -13.46 9.21
C GLY A 143 13.95 -13.24 7.71
N ALA A 144 14.97 -13.84 7.12
CA ALA A 144 15.29 -13.67 5.70
C ALA A 144 14.21 -14.20 4.73
N ALA A 145 13.28 -15.05 5.19
CA ALA A 145 12.19 -15.55 4.33
C ALA A 145 11.26 -14.42 3.88
N TYR A 146 11.14 -13.33 4.64
CA TYR A 146 10.38 -12.15 4.26
C TYR A 146 10.88 -11.50 2.95
N ASN A 147 12.14 -11.67 2.57
CA ASN A 147 12.65 -11.13 1.30
C ASN A 147 11.90 -11.70 0.08
N LYS A 148 11.53 -12.98 0.11
CA LYS A 148 10.70 -13.58 -0.94
C LYS A 148 9.27 -13.02 -0.96
N CYS A 149 8.74 -12.69 0.22
CA CYS A 149 7.42 -12.04 0.32
C CYS A 149 7.46 -10.61 -0.23
N LEU A 150 8.56 -9.87 -0.06
CA LEU A 150 8.74 -8.53 -0.63
C LEU A 150 8.71 -8.55 -2.16
N VAL A 151 9.47 -9.47 -2.78
CA VAL A 151 9.45 -9.63 -4.24
C VAL A 151 8.03 -9.97 -4.72
N PHE A 152 7.37 -10.89 -4.03
CA PHE A 152 6.01 -11.27 -4.40
C PHE A 152 4.99 -10.12 -4.23
N ALA A 153 5.13 -9.31 -3.17
CA ALA A 153 4.30 -8.12 -2.99
C ALA A 153 4.49 -7.10 -4.13
N GLY A 154 5.72 -6.88 -4.58
CA GLY A 154 6.00 -6.03 -5.75
C GLY A 154 5.34 -6.56 -7.03
N MET A 155 5.34 -7.89 -7.25
CA MET A 155 4.68 -8.52 -8.40
C MET A 155 3.15 -8.36 -8.37
N ILE A 156 2.53 -8.28 -7.19
CA ILE A 156 1.08 -8.05 -7.07
C ILE A 156 0.68 -6.71 -7.68
N ASN A 157 1.51 -5.67 -7.54
CA ASN A 157 1.23 -4.37 -8.15
C ASN A 157 1.21 -4.46 -9.70
N LEU A 158 2.12 -5.25 -10.27
CA LEU A 158 2.12 -5.52 -11.72
C LEU A 158 0.89 -6.31 -12.15
N VAL A 159 0.50 -7.33 -11.39
CA VAL A 159 -0.73 -8.11 -11.65
C VAL A 159 -1.95 -7.19 -11.61
N TYR A 160 -2.06 -6.33 -10.59
CA TYR A 160 -3.14 -5.36 -10.49
C TYR A 160 -3.21 -4.43 -11.71
N LEU A 161 -2.07 -3.90 -12.15
CA LEU A 161 -1.99 -3.05 -13.34
C LEU A 161 -2.51 -3.79 -14.59
N ILE A 162 -2.07 -5.05 -14.81
CA ILE A 162 -2.54 -5.88 -15.92
C ILE A 162 -4.06 -6.08 -15.86
N LEU A 163 -4.61 -6.41 -14.68
CA LEU A 163 -6.05 -6.59 -14.49
C LEU A 163 -6.84 -5.30 -14.78
N CYS A 164 -6.26 -4.13 -14.49
CA CYS A 164 -6.86 -2.84 -14.81
C CYS A 164 -6.86 -2.57 -16.32
N CYS A 165 -5.83 -3.00 -17.05
CA CYS A 165 -5.75 -2.83 -18.52
C CYS A 165 -6.66 -3.79 -19.29
N LEU A 166 -7.00 -4.93 -18.72
CA LEU A 166 -7.82 -5.98 -19.38
C LEU A 166 -9.34 -5.83 -19.15
N ARG A 167 -9.76 -4.84 -18.36
CA ARG A 167 -11.17 -4.60 -18.00
C ARG A 167 -12.02 -4.03 -19.16
#